data_ef5e9ef01aa07e073b4981c5e58ef2c1
#
_entry.id   ef5e9ef01aa07e073b4981c5e58ef2c1
#
_cell.length_a   1.000
_cell.length_b   1.000
_cell.length_c   1.000
_cell.angle_alpha   90.00
_cell.angle_beta   90.00
_cell.angle_gamma   90.00
#
_symmetry.space_group_name_H-M   'P 1'
#
loop_
_entity.id
_entity.type
_entity.pdbx_description
1 polymer ?
#
loop_
_entity_poly.entity_id
_entity_poly.type
_entity_poly.pdbx_seq_one_letter_code
_entity_poly.pdbx_strand_id
1 'polypeptide(L)'
;MEKVATFAVLGDSAASGVGDADENGVTKGWGYYLTQSFNEPVVYLNLSRPGAQSAEVVEHQLPIAKEFMPDITAVIVGGNDALRNGFNPNNLYKNLHQTLTELTRM
;
A
#
# COMPACT_ATOMS: atom_id res chain seq x y z
N MET A 1 -15.76 9.02 22.96
CA MET A 1 -15.37 7.76 22.30
C MET A 1 -14.01 7.96 21.64
N GLU A 2 -13.07 7.12 21.98
CA GLU A 2 -11.74 7.21 21.39
C GLU A 2 -11.77 6.75 19.94
N LYS A 3 -11.10 7.51 19.08
CA LYS A 3 -10.96 7.15 17.69
C LYS A 3 -9.90 6.05 17.55
N VAL A 4 -10.25 4.94 16.91
CA VAL A 4 -9.29 3.89 16.59
C VAL A 4 -8.48 4.35 15.38
N ALA A 5 -7.15 4.25 15.46
CA ALA A 5 -6.28 4.60 14.34
C ALA A 5 -6.46 3.62 13.18
N THR A 6 -6.35 4.14 11.98
CA THR A 6 -6.47 3.34 10.75
C THR A 6 -5.18 3.43 9.96
N PHE A 7 -4.74 2.29 9.42
CA PHE A 7 -3.47 2.17 8.69
C PHE A 7 -3.73 1.43 7.38
N ALA A 8 -3.38 2.03 6.26
CA ALA A 8 -3.51 1.40 4.95
C ALA A 8 -2.14 1.22 4.30
N VAL A 9 -1.97 0.12 3.56
CA VAL A 9 -0.77 -0.15 2.77
C VAL A 9 -1.18 -0.32 1.31
N LEU A 10 -0.53 0.44 0.45
CA LEU A 10 -0.69 0.36 -1.00
C LEU A 10 0.64 -0.07 -1.62
N GLY A 11 0.57 -0.79 -2.71
CA GLY A 11 1.78 -1.13 -3.43
C GLY A 11 1.77 -2.49 -4.09
N ASP A 12 2.96 -3.10 -4.15
CA ASP A 12 3.23 -4.34 -4.87
C ASP A 12 3.58 -5.50 -3.93
N SER A 13 4.29 -6.50 -4.44
CA SER A 13 4.65 -7.69 -3.67
C SER A 13 5.49 -7.41 -2.43
N ALA A 14 6.27 -6.33 -2.44
CA ALA A 14 7.06 -5.97 -1.26
C ALA A 14 6.18 -5.62 -0.06
N ALA A 15 4.96 -5.14 -0.31
CA ALA A 15 4.01 -4.78 0.73
C ALA A 15 3.00 -5.91 1.03
N SER A 16 2.78 -6.82 0.08
CA SER A 16 1.74 -7.85 0.22
C SER A 16 2.16 -9.06 1.06
N GLY A 17 3.47 -9.22 1.33
CA GLY A 17 3.96 -10.32 2.13
C GLY A 17 4.45 -11.53 1.34
N VAL A 18 4.72 -11.35 0.04
CA VAL A 18 5.28 -12.43 -0.77
C VAL A 18 6.60 -12.87 -0.15
N GLY A 19 6.71 -14.17 0.18
CA GLY A 19 7.90 -14.74 0.76
C GLY A 19 7.91 -14.76 2.30
N ASP A 20 6.89 -14.21 2.97
CA ASP A 20 6.83 -14.17 4.43
C ASP A 20 5.73 -15.07 5.03
N ALA A 21 5.34 -16.12 4.29
CA ALA A 21 4.27 -17.02 4.74
C ALA A 21 4.54 -17.55 6.15
N ASP A 22 3.50 -17.55 7.00
CA ASP A 22 3.58 -18.13 8.32
C ASP A 22 3.50 -19.66 8.24
N GLU A 23 3.47 -20.34 9.40
CA GLU A 23 3.42 -21.79 9.48
C GLU A 23 2.17 -22.38 8.81
N ASN A 24 1.13 -21.59 8.62
CA ASN A 24 -0.10 -21.99 7.94
C ASN A 24 -0.13 -21.57 6.46
N GLY A 25 0.96 -21.03 5.94
CA GLY A 25 1.05 -20.59 4.56
C GLY A 25 0.41 -19.24 4.27
N VAL A 26 0.05 -18.48 5.31
CA VAL A 26 -0.61 -17.18 5.15
C VAL A 26 0.45 -16.08 5.10
N THR A 27 0.39 -15.25 4.06
CA THR A 27 1.26 -14.07 3.93
C THR A 27 0.52 -12.84 4.45
N LYS A 28 1.18 -12.04 5.28
CA LYS A 28 0.53 -10.89 5.94
C LYS A 28 1.17 -9.56 5.61
N GLY A 29 2.44 -9.56 5.21
CA GLY A 29 3.18 -8.35 4.93
C GLY A 29 3.72 -7.64 6.17
N TRP A 30 4.74 -6.81 5.97
CA TRP A 30 5.40 -6.11 7.08
C TRP A 30 4.46 -5.15 7.80
N GLY A 31 3.49 -4.57 7.09
CA GLY A 31 2.53 -3.65 7.70
C GLY A 31 1.70 -4.30 8.80
N TYR A 32 1.31 -5.56 8.59
CA TYR A 32 0.60 -6.32 9.61
C TYR A 32 1.44 -6.44 10.89
N TYR A 33 2.72 -6.83 10.74
CA TYR A 33 3.59 -6.98 11.91
C TYR A 33 3.87 -5.66 12.60
N LEU A 34 3.96 -4.58 11.82
CA LEU A 34 4.10 -3.24 12.39
C LEU A 34 2.90 -2.88 13.27
N THR A 35 1.69 -3.15 12.81
CA THR A 35 0.48 -2.84 13.59
C THR A 35 0.40 -3.65 14.87
N GLN A 36 0.95 -4.87 14.87
CA GLN A 36 0.99 -5.71 16.06
C GLN A 36 1.94 -5.16 17.14
N SER A 37 2.85 -4.28 16.76
CA SER A 37 3.79 -3.67 17.71
C SER A 37 3.22 -2.44 18.41
N PHE A 38 2.07 -1.93 17.98
CA PHE A 38 1.45 -0.76 18.60
C PHE A 38 0.74 -1.17 19.89
N ASN A 39 0.78 -0.29 20.88
CA ASN A 39 0.11 -0.52 22.16
C ASN A 39 -1.40 -0.40 22.10
N GLU A 40 -1.90 0.28 21.07
CA GLU A 40 -3.33 0.53 20.89
C GLU A 40 -3.86 -0.21 19.66
N PRO A 41 -5.16 -0.55 19.64
CA PRO A 41 -5.74 -1.19 18.46
C PRO A 41 -5.63 -0.32 17.21
N VAL A 42 -5.34 -0.96 16.08
CA VAL A 42 -5.24 -0.31 14.77
C VAL A 42 -6.07 -1.12 13.79
N VAL A 43 -6.92 -0.45 13.04
CA VAL A 43 -7.61 -1.07 11.91
C VAL A 43 -6.66 -1.04 10.72
N TYR A 44 -6.35 -2.20 10.18
CA TYR A 44 -5.33 -2.37 9.15
C TYR A 44 -5.96 -2.83 7.85
N LEU A 45 -5.63 -2.15 6.76
CA LEU A 45 -6.08 -2.50 5.43
C LEU A 45 -4.89 -2.58 4.48
N ASN A 46 -4.63 -3.76 3.93
CA ASN A 46 -3.56 -3.95 2.95
C ASN A 46 -4.19 -4.10 1.56
N LEU A 47 -4.00 -3.09 0.71
CA LEU A 47 -4.52 -3.06 -0.65
C LEU A 47 -3.47 -3.49 -1.68
N SER A 48 -2.24 -3.76 -1.24
CA SER A 48 -1.15 -4.12 -2.14
C SER A 48 -1.44 -5.41 -2.91
N ARG A 49 -0.85 -5.50 -4.11
CA ARG A 49 -0.98 -6.68 -4.96
C ARG A 49 0.36 -7.04 -5.58
N PRO A 50 0.74 -8.33 -5.58
CA PRO A 50 1.94 -8.77 -6.30
C PRO A 50 1.88 -8.36 -7.77
N GLY A 51 2.98 -7.81 -8.27
CA GLY A 51 3.08 -7.40 -9.67
C GLY A 51 2.51 -6.02 -9.98
N ALA A 52 1.91 -5.35 -9.01
CA ALA A 52 1.30 -4.04 -9.27
C ALA A 52 2.32 -3.01 -9.73
N GLN A 53 1.92 -2.22 -10.71
CA GLN A 53 2.65 -1.04 -11.15
C GLN A 53 1.98 0.22 -10.59
N SER A 54 2.65 1.35 -10.68
CA SER A 54 2.14 2.60 -10.11
C SER A 54 0.78 3.01 -10.67
N ALA A 55 0.51 2.72 -11.95
CA ALA A 55 -0.79 3.00 -12.56
C ALA A 55 -1.92 2.21 -11.91
N GLU A 56 -1.66 0.96 -11.53
CA GLU A 56 -2.65 0.12 -10.85
C GLU A 56 -2.94 0.63 -9.45
N VAL A 57 -1.94 1.19 -8.77
CA VAL A 57 -2.15 1.81 -7.47
C VAL A 57 -3.13 2.97 -7.62
N VAL A 58 -2.94 3.83 -8.63
CA VAL A 58 -3.84 4.97 -8.88
C VAL A 58 -5.25 4.49 -9.22
N GLU A 59 -5.36 3.47 -10.08
CA GLU A 59 -6.67 3.04 -10.62
C GLU A 59 -7.47 2.18 -9.68
N HIS A 60 -6.80 1.30 -8.92
CA HIS A 60 -7.49 0.24 -8.16
C HIS A 60 -7.31 0.34 -6.64
N GLN A 61 -6.19 0.82 -6.17
CA GLN A 61 -5.91 0.87 -4.73
C GLN A 61 -6.27 2.22 -4.11
N LEU A 62 -5.90 3.31 -4.79
CA LEU A 62 -6.14 4.66 -4.29
C LEU A 62 -7.63 4.95 -4.02
N PRO A 63 -8.57 4.59 -4.91
CA PRO A 63 -9.99 4.86 -4.64
C PRO A 63 -10.49 4.18 -3.37
N ILE A 64 -10.05 2.94 -3.11
CA ILE A 64 -10.45 2.21 -1.91
C ILE A 64 -9.82 2.85 -0.66
N ALA A 65 -8.56 3.26 -0.76
CA ALA A 65 -7.87 3.93 0.34
C ALA A 65 -8.57 5.24 0.70
N LYS A 66 -9.04 5.99 -0.30
CA LYS A 66 -9.74 7.26 -0.06
C LYS A 66 -11.06 7.03 0.69
N GLU A 67 -11.80 5.97 0.36
CA GLU A 67 -13.02 5.63 1.09
C GLU A 67 -12.72 5.19 2.52
N PHE A 68 -11.64 4.46 2.71
CA PHE A 68 -11.21 3.99 4.03
C PHE A 68 -10.78 5.14 4.93
N MET A 69 -10.29 6.24 4.35
CA MET A 69 -9.81 7.43 5.07
C MET A 69 -8.76 7.08 6.14
N PRO A 70 -7.63 6.49 5.76
CA PRO A 70 -6.63 6.07 6.75
C PRO A 70 -5.97 7.27 7.43
N ASP A 71 -5.61 7.08 8.70
CA ASP A 71 -4.80 8.06 9.42
C ASP A 71 -3.35 8.01 8.96
N ILE A 72 -2.87 6.80 8.64
CA ILE A 72 -1.51 6.57 8.14
C ILE A 72 -1.59 5.70 6.92
N THR A 73 -0.82 6.05 5.88
CA THR A 73 -0.73 5.25 4.66
C THR A 73 0.74 5.05 4.29
N ALA A 74 1.09 3.81 3.98
CA ALA A 74 2.39 3.48 3.41
C ALA A 74 2.21 3.07 1.95
N VAL A 75 3.09 3.54 1.07
CA VAL A 75 3.04 3.23 -0.36
C VAL A 75 4.41 2.68 -0.78
N ILE A 76 4.43 1.45 -1.28
CA ILE A 76 5.65 0.82 -1.79
C ILE A 76 5.35 0.27 -3.18
N VAL A 77 5.80 0.98 -4.21
CA VAL A 77 5.57 0.61 -5.62
C VAL A 77 6.63 1.26 -6.50
N GLY A 78 6.83 0.72 -7.68
CA GLY A 78 7.74 1.29 -8.67
C GLY A 78 8.72 0.28 -9.23
N GLY A 79 9.04 -0.79 -8.49
CA GLY A 79 9.95 -1.81 -8.96
C GLY A 79 9.43 -2.51 -10.22
N ASN A 80 8.15 -2.84 -10.25
CA ASN A 80 7.54 -3.48 -11.41
C ASN A 80 7.45 -2.54 -12.60
N ASP A 81 7.24 -1.22 -12.35
CA ASP A 81 7.31 -0.23 -13.42
C ASP A 81 8.68 -0.26 -14.10
N ALA A 82 9.74 -0.28 -13.29
CA ALA A 82 11.12 -0.21 -13.80
C ALA A 82 11.52 -1.48 -14.57
N LEU A 83 10.91 -2.63 -14.25
CA LEU A 83 11.25 -3.91 -14.90
C LEU A 83 10.51 -4.12 -16.21
N ARG A 84 9.54 -3.27 -16.58
CA ARG A 84 8.76 -3.44 -17.79
C ARG A 84 9.44 -2.78 -18.99
N ASN A 85 9.21 -3.37 -20.18
CA ASN A 85 9.64 -2.76 -21.43
C ASN A 85 8.92 -1.44 -21.62
N GLY A 86 9.63 -0.43 -22.13
CA GLY A 86 9.04 0.88 -22.34
C GLY A 86 8.89 1.70 -21.06
N PHE A 87 9.63 1.36 -20.02
CA PHE A 87 9.60 2.11 -18.77
C PHE A 87 9.85 3.60 -19.00
N ASN A 88 8.95 4.43 -18.48
CA ASN A 88 9.04 5.89 -18.56
C ASN A 88 9.04 6.46 -17.15
N PRO A 89 10.19 6.99 -16.66
CA PRO A 89 10.27 7.56 -15.32
C PRO A 89 9.26 8.69 -15.07
N ASN A 90 8.88 9.43 -16.09
CA ASN A 90 7.91 10.52 -15.94
C ASN A 90 6.51 9.97 -15.60
N ASN A 91 6.14 8.82 -16.15
CA ASN A 91 4.86 8.19 -15.83
C ASN A 91 4.85 7.68 -14.38
N LEU A 92 5.95 7.07 -13.93
CA LEU A 92 6.08 6.66 -12.56
C LEU A 92 5.97 7.86 -11.61
N TYR A 93 6.68 8.94 -11.93
CA TYR A 93 6.61 10.17 -11.13
C TYR A 93 5.18 10.70 -11.05
N LYS A 94 4.47 10.78 -12.17
CA LYS A 94 3.10 11.28 -12.20
C LYS A 94 2.17 10.43 -11.34
N ASN A 95 2.30 9.11 -11.43
CA ASN A 95 1.44 8.19 -10.68
C ASN A 95 1.71 8.29 -9.18
N LEU A 96 2.98 8.35 -8.78
CA LEU A 96 3.35 8.52 -7.37
C LEU A 96 2.90 9.90 -6.86
N HIS A 97 3.11 10.93 -7.64
CA HIS A 97 2.70 12.28 -7.27
C HIS A 97 1.19 12.37 -7.06
N GLN A 98 0.41 11.79 -7.97
CA GLN A 98 -1.05 11.75 -7.82
C GLN A 98 -1.46 10.98 -6.57
N THR A 99 -0.88 9.80 -6.36
CA THR A 99 -1.20 8.96 -5.20
C THR A 99 -0.97 9.71 -3.90
N LEU A 100 0.23 10.28 -3.75
CA LEU A 100 0.60 10.99 -2.52
C LEU A 100 -0.21 12.26 -2.32
N THR A 101 -0.46 13.00 -3.41
CA THR A 101 -1.23 14.25 -3.35
C THR A 101 -2.67 13.98 -2.90
N GLU A 102 -3.32 12.98 -3.48
CA GLU A 102 -4.70 12.68 -3.12
C GLU A 102 -4.82 12.11 -1.71
N LEU A 103 -3.85 11.30 -1.27
CA LEU A 103 -3.84 10.77 0.10
C LEU A 103 -3.61 11.88 1.13
N THR A 104 -2.80 12.88 0.82
CA THR A 104 -2.51 13.97 1.77
C THR A 104 -3.59 15.02 1.85
N ARG A 105 -4.53 15.04 0.89
CA ARG A 105 -5.65 15.99 0.87
C ARG A 105 -6.90 15.50 1.58
N MET A 106 -6.86 14.31 2.10
CA MET A 106 -8.02 13.73 2.79
C MET A 106 -8.22 14.33 4.18
#